data_37cc5769499acca29a8238cb18f04b46
#
_entry.id   37cc5769499acca29a8238cb18f04b46
#
_cell.length_a   1.000
_cell.length_b   1.000
_cell.length_c   1.000
_cell.angle_alpha   90.00
_cell.angle_beta   90.00
_cell.angle_gamma   90.00
#
_symmetry.space_group_name_H-M   'P 1'
#
loop_
_entity.id
_entity.type
_entity.pdbx_description
1 polymer ?
#
loop_
_entity_poly.entity_id
_entity_poly.type
_entity_poly.pdbx_seq_one_letter_code
_entity_poly.pdbx_strand_id
1 'polypeptide(L)'
;PRGWGLAAWREPRTVLSGLMVLALALTEGSANDWLAIALVDGHGVAAWMGVAGFAVFVSAMTTGRFLGATLLDRFGRAATLWGTMALAAVGVLLVVYGANAALIVTGIVLWGVGASLGFPVGMSAAADDPVRAPARVSVVSTIGYTAFLTGPPVLGFIGDRVGALHALLLISILLIPAALLVP
;
A
#
# COMPACT_ATOMS: atom_id res chain seq x y z
N PRO A 1 -24.89 22.35 4.85
CA PRO A 1 -23.87 23.13 4.17
C PRO A 1 -23.21 22.34 3.06
N ARG A 2 -23.75 22.47 1.85
CA ARG A 2 -23.30 21.74 0.65
C ARG A 2 -21.93 22.18 0.12
N GLY A 3 -21.32 23.23 0.67
CA GLY A 3 -20.06 23.79 0.19
C GLY A 3 -18.80 23.20 0.81
N TRP A 4 -18.89 22.49 1.91
CA TRP A 4 -17.71 22.03 2.66
C TRP A 4 -16.99 20.86 2.00
N GLY A 5 -17.73 19.94 1.38
CA GLY A 5 -17.13 18.83 0.63
C GLY A 5 -16.32 19.29 -0.57
N LEU A 6 -16.84 20.25 -1.34
CA LEU A 6 -16.15 20.83 -2.48
C LEU A 6 -14.94 21.69 -2.08
N ALA A 7 -15.02 22.36 -0.92
CA ALA A 7 -13.90 23.13 -0.38
C ALA A 7 -12.70 22.24 -0.03
N ALA A 8 -12.93 21.03 0.53
CA ALA A 8 -11.87 20.09 0.84
C ALA A 8 -11.10 19.62 -0.39
N TRP A 9 -11.75 19.49 -1.56
CA TRP A 9 -11.08 19.18 -2.83
C TRP A 9 -10.13 20.29 -3.31
N ARG A 10 -10.29 21.50 -2.82
CA ARG A 10 -9.43 22.64 -3.12
C ARG A 10 -8.29 22.84 -2.14
N GLU A 11 -8.26 22.08 -1.04
CA GLU A 11 -7.18 22.09 -0.07
C GLU A 11 -6.00 21.25 -0.60
N PRO A 12 -4.86 21.85 -0.99
CA PRO A 12 -3.73 21.07 -1.53
C PRO A 12 -3.25 19.98 -0.56
N ARG A 13 -3.21 20.26 0.72
CA ARG A 13 -2.80 19.31 1.75
C ARG A 13 -3.71 18.07 1.79
N THR A 14 -5.02 18.26 1.66
CA THR A 14 -5.99 17.15 1.66
C THR A 14 -5.84 16.30 0.40
N VAL A 15 -5.69 16.91 -0.76
CA VAL A 15 -5.49 16.20 -2.03
C VAL A 15 -4.15 15.43 -2.02
N LEU A 16 -3.08 16.05 -1.52
CA LEU A 16 -1.77 15.39 -1.42
C LEU A 16 -1.81 14.20 -0.45
N SER A 17 -2.50 14.35 0.68
CA SER A 17 -2.74 13.22 1.61
C SER A 17 -3.54 12.10 0.93
N GLY A 18 -4.52 12.45 0.12
CA GLY A 18 -5.26 11.49 -0.70
C GLY A 18 -4.39 10.73 -1.69
N LEU A 19 -3.48 11.41 -2.36
CA LEU A 19 -2.52 10.78 -3.28
C LEU A 19 -1.55 9.86 -2.54
N MET A 20 -1.10 10.23 -1.35
CA MET A 20 -0.32 9.35 -0.48
C MET A 20 -1.10 8.08 -0.14
N VAL A 21 -2.34 8.23 0.31
CA VAL A 21 -3.23 7.09 0.64
C VAL A 21 -3.51 6.24 -0.60
N LEU A 22 -3.63 6.83 -1.79
CA LEU A 22 -3.76 6.07 -3.04
C LEU A 22 -2.57 5.14 -3.26
N ALA A 23 -1.35 5.63 -3.09
CA ALA A 23 -0.14 4.80 -3.21
C ALA A 23 -0.11 3.69 -2.17
N LEU A 24 -0.52 3.96 -0.94
CA LEU A 24 -0.58 2.98 0.15
C LEU A 24 -1.69 1.95 -0.06
N ALA A 25 -2.85 2.38 -0.57
CA ALA A 25 -3.93 1.47 -0.96
C ALA A 25 -3.52 0.57 -2.13
N LEU A 26 -2.79 1.10 -3.10
CA LEU A 26 -2.23 0.32 -4.20
C LEU A 26 -1.23 -0.73 -3.71
N THR A 27 -0.44 -0.40 -2.71
CA THR A 27 0.52 -1.33 -2.08
C THR A 27 -0.18 -2.56 -1.50
N GLU A 28 -1.31 -2.39 -0.84
CA GLU A 28 -2.14 -3.49 -0.34
C GLU A 28 -2.92 -4.20 -1.45
N GLY A 29 -3.61 -3.43 -2.28
CA GLY A 29 -4.49 -3.96 -3.32
C GLY A 29 -3.73 -4.77 -4.38
N SER A 30 -2.51 -4.39 -4.70
CA SER A 30 -1.68 -5.11 -5.66
C SER A 30 -1.33 -6.51 -5.16
N ALA A 31 -1.09 -6.68 -3.87
CA ALA A 31 -0.88 -8.01 -3.29
C ALA A 31 -2.15 -8.86 -3.36
N ASN A 32 -3.30 -8.27 -3.02
CA ASN A 32 -4.58 -8.97 -3.06
C ASN A 32 -4.90 -9.49 -4.46
N ASP A 33 -4.61 -8.71 -5.49
CA ASP A 33 -5.00 -9.03 -6.86
C ASP A 33 -3.93 -9.79 -7.64
N TRP A 34 -2.65 -9.56 -7.36
CA TRP A 34 -1.57 -9.98 -8.24
C TRP A 34 -0.47 -10.81 -7.60
N LEU A 35 -0.32 -10.84 -6.27
CA LEU A 35 0.81 -11.53 -5.64
C LEU A 35 0.88 -13.02 -6.00
N ALA A 36 -0.23 -13.73 -5.83
CA ALA A 36 -0.28 -15.17 -6.14
C ALA A 36 0.05 -15.45 -7.62
N ILE A 37 -0.55 -14.67 -8.53
CA ILE A 37 -0.32 -14.78 -9.97
C ILE A 37 1.15 -14.48 -10.31
N ALA A 38 1.69 -13.41 -9.73
CA ALA A 38 3.07 -12.99 -9.96
C ALA A 38 4.09 -14.06 -9.52
N LEU A 39 3.85 -14.73 -8.41
CA LEU A 39 4.69 -15.81 -7.93
C LEU A 39 4.67 -17.01 -8.89
N VAL A 40 3.48 -17.40 -9.35
CA VAL A 40 3.33 -18.55 -10.28
C VAL A 40 3.94 -18.21 -11.64
N ASP A 41 3.57 -17.09 -12.23
CA ASP A 41 4.00 -16.72 -13.58
C ASP A 41 5.46 -16.27 -13.63
N GLY A 42 5.91 -15.53 -12.61
CA GLY A 42 7.25 -14.95 -12.59
C GLY A 42 8.33 -15.85 -12.02
N HIS A 43 8.04 -16.61 -10.98
CA HIS A 43 8.99 -17.51 -10.33
C HIS A 43 8.77 -18.98 -10.68
N GLY A 44 7.72 -19.31 -11.42
CA GLY A 44 7.46 -20.69 -11.87
C GLY A 44 7.06 -21.64 -10.75
N VAL A 45 6.57 -21.14 -9.63
CA VAL A 45 6.13 -21.97 -8.50
C VAL A 45 4.76 -22.60 -8.79
N ALA A 46 4.43 -23.68 -8.07
CA ALA A 46 3.11 -24.29 -8.18
C ALA A 46 2.01 -23.33 -7.70
N ALA A 47 0.79 -23.50 -8.21
CA ALA A 47 -0.34 -22.64 -7.89
C ALA A 47 -0.60 -22.55 -6.38
N TRP A 48 -0.49 -23.64 -5.64
CA TRP A 48 -0.68 -23.66 -4.19
C TRP A 48 0.39 -22.82 -3.45
N MET A 49 1.61 -22.74 -3.97
CA MET A 49 2.67 -21.89 -3.41
C MET A 49 2.36 -20.41 -3.58
N GLY A 50 1.75 -20.02 -4.72
CA GLY A 50 1.25 -18.67 -4.91
C GLY A 50 0.21 -18.28 -3.88
N VAL A 51 -0.76 -19.16 -3.64
CA VAL A 51 -1.80 -18.98 -2.61
C VAL A 51 -1.17 -18.93 -1.20
N ALA A 52 -0.22 -19.82 -0.91
CA ALA A 52 0.50 -19.83 0.36
C ALA A 52 1.29 -18.52 0.58
N GLY A 53 1.92 -18.00 -0.46
CA GLY A 53 2.60 -16.70 -0.43
C GLY A 53 1.64 -15.55 -0.09
N PHE A 54 0.45 -15.55 -0.69
CA PHE A 54 -0.58 -14.58 -0.35
C PHE A 54 -1.07 -14.73 1.11
N ALA A 55 -1.21 -15.96 1.61
CA ALA A 55 -1.56 -16.20 3.01
C ALA A 55 -0.48 -15.67 3.97
N VAL A 56 0.79 -15.80 3.62
CA VAL A 56 1.89 -15.20 4.38
C VAL A 56 1.78 -13.67 4.39
N PHE A 57 1.48 -13.07 3.26
CA PHE A 57 1.26 -11.62 3.15
C PHE A 57 0.14 -11.15 4.09
N VAL A 58 -1.01 -11.79 4.04
CA VAL A 58 -2.19 -11.44 4.87
C VAL A 58 -1.86 -11.61 6.35
N SER A 59 -1.16 -12.68 6.72
CA SER A 59 -0.74 -12.93 8.11
C SER A 59 0.22 -11.84 8.62
N ALA A 60 1.19 -11.46 7.80
CA ALA A 60 2.14 -10.39 8.13
C ALA A 60 1.43 -9.03 8.25
N MET A 61 0.51 -8.73 7.34
CA MET A 61 -0.27 -7.49 7.36
C MET A 61 -1.17 -7.43 8.60
N THR A 62 -1.84 -8.51 8.94
CA THR A 62 -2.68 -8.60 10.14
C THR A 62 -1.85 -8.41 11.41
N THR A 63 -0.70 -9.04 11.49
CA THR A 63 0.25 -8.87 12.60
C THR A 63 0.69 -7.40 12.72
N GLY A 64 1.04 -6.77 11.61
CA GLY A 64 1.39 -5.36 11.56
C GLY A 64 0.27 -4.45 12.07
N ARG A 65 -0.97 -4.74 11.73
CA ARG A 65 -2.14 -3.99 12.22
C ARG A 65 -2.33 -4.13 13.72
N PHE A 66 -2.13 -5.31 14.28
CA PHE A 66 -2.18 -5.51 15.74
C PHE A 66 -1.07 -4.75 16.48
N LEU A 67 0.10 -4.64 15.89
CA LEU A 67 1.22 -3.90 16.47
C LEU A 67 1.17 -2.39 16.18
N GLY A 68 0.23 -1.96 15.35
CA GLY A 68 0.16 -0.61 14.82
C GLY A 68 0.06 0.46 15.90
N ALA A 69 -0.82 0.28 16.89
CA ALA A 69 -0.98 1.22 17.98
C ALA A 69 0.33 1.42 18.76
N THR A 70 1.04 0.33 19.08
CA THR A 70 2.33 0.37 19.77
C THR A 70 3.38 1.11 18.95
N LEU A 71 3.44 0.86 17.65
CA LEU A 71 4.39 1.52 16.75
C LEU A 71 4.10 3.03 16.64
N LEU A 72 2.83 3.40 16.52
CA LEU A 72 2.41 4.80 16.45
C LEU A 72 2.70 5.54 17.75
N ASP A 73 2.45 4.91 18.90
CA ASP A 73 2.73 5.49 20.20
C ASP A 73 4.23 5.68 20.44
N ARG A 74 5.05 4.74 19.97
CA ARG A 74 6.50 4.75 20.19
C ARG A 74 7.25 5.68 19.22
N PHE A 75 6.91 5.65 17.94
CA PHE A 75 7.66 6.33 16.89
C PHE A 75 6.95 7.53 16.28
N GLY A 76 5.66 7.69 16.54
CA GLY A 76 4.83 8.71 15.91
C GLY A 76 4.38 8.34 14.50
N ARG A 77 3.49 9.15 13.96
CA ARG A 77 2.84 8.89 12.66
C ARG A 77 3.82 8.95 11.49
N ALA A 78 4.61 10.01 11.39
CA ALA A 78 5.51 10.22 10.26
C ALA A 78 6.58 9.14 10.17
N ALA A 79 7.27 8.84 11.27
CA ALA A 79 8.30 7.80 11.31
C ALA A 79 7.71 6.41 11.01
N THR A 80 6.53 6.11 11.53
CA THR A 80 5.82 4.84 11.26
C THR A 80 5.47 4.72 9.78
N LEU A 81 4.94 5.77 9.14
CA LEU A 81 4.62 5.76 7.71
C LEU A 81 5.88 5.58 6.86
N TRP A 82 6.95 6.31 7.13
CA TRP A 82 8.20 6.14 6.39
C TRP A 82 8.79 4.75 6.58
N GLY A 83 8.78 4.22 7.79
CA GLY A 83 9.25 2.87 8.08
C GLY A 83 8.45 1.81 7.33
N THR A 84 7.12 1.89 7.34
CA THR A 84 6.26 0.94 6.62
C THR A 84 6.38 1.08 5.10
N MET A 85 6.52 2.29 4.57
CA MET A 85 6.80 2.48 3.14
C MET A 85 8.14 1.86 2.72
N ALA A 86 9.19 2.05 3.53
CA ALA A 86 10.50 1.44 3.27
C ALA A 86 10.43 -0.09 3.30
N LEU A 87 9.75 -0.67 4.29
CA LEU A 87 9.53 -2.12 4.38
C LEU A 87 8.78 -2.65 3.16
N ALA A 88 7.71 -1.98 2.73
CA ALA A 88 6.95 -2.39 1.56
C ALA A 88 7.79 -2.32 0.29
N ALA A 89 8.52 -1.23 0.08
CA ALA A 89 9.37 -1.05 -1.11
C ALA A 89 10.47 -2.11 -1.19
N VAL A 90 11.19 -2.34 -0.09
CA VAL A 90 12.21 -3.39 -0.01
C VAL A 90 11.59 -4.77 -0.16
N GLY A 91 10.44 -5.01 0.47
CA GLY A 91 9.72 -6.27 0.38
C GLY A 91 9.34 -6.62 -1.06
N VAL A 92 8.80 -5.66 -1.80
CA VAL A 92 8.47 -5.84 -3.23
C VAL A 92 9.72 -6.14 -4.05
N LEU A 93 10.83 -5.43 -3.82
CA LEU A 93 12.10 -5.69 -4.52
C LEU A 93 12.62 -7.11 -4.24
N LEU A 94 12.51 -7.61 -3.00
CA LEU A 94 12.88 -8.97 -2.66
C LEU A 94 11.96 -10.00 -3.31
N VAL A 95 10.67 -9.73 -3.42
CA VAL A 95 9.72 -10.63 -4.12
C VAL A 95 10.07 -10.72 -5.60
N VAL A 96 10.38 -9.59 -6.23
CA VAL A 96 10.68 -9.55 -7.67
C VAL A 96 12.04 -10.15 -7.99
N TYR A 97 13.07 -9.79 -7.24
CA TYR A 97 14.46 -10.13 -7.54
C TYR A 97 15.06 -11.22 -6.64
N GLY A 98 14.31 -11.73 -5.67
CA GLY A 98 14.81 -12.75 -4.76
C GLY A 98 15.28 -14.02 -5.50
N ALA A 99 16.50 -14.44 -5.22
CA ALA A 99 17.13 -15.58 -5.90
C ALA A 99 16.71 -16.94 -5.34
N ASN A 100 16.08 -16.97 -4.17
CA ASN A 100 15.66 -18.19 -3.49
C ASN A 100 14.36 -17.98 -2.70
N ALA A 101 13.76 -19.07 -2.26
CA ALA A 101 12.49 -19.01 -1.52
C ALA A 101 12.59 -18.21 -0.21
N ALA A 102 13.71 -18.27 0.49
CA ALA A 102 13.90 -17.53 1.75
C ALA A 102 13.83 -16.00 1.53
N LEU A 103 14.47 -15.50 0.49
CA LEU A 103 14.43 -14.08 0.13
C LEU A 103 13.04 -13.64 -0.33
N ILE A 104 12.36 -14.47 -1.10
CA ILE A 104 11.01 -14.18 -1.59
C ILE A 104 10.02 -14.13 -0.42
N VAL A 105 10.05 -15.11 0.47
CA VAL A 105 9.18 -15.15 1.66
C VAL A 105 9.46 -13.97 2.59
N THR A 106 10.73 -13.65 2.82
CA THR A 106 11.12 -12.47 3.58
C THR A 106 10.54 -11.20 2.94
N GLY A 107 10.63 -11.08 1.63
CA GLY A 107 10.03 -9.96 0.89
C GLY A 107 8.52 -9.87 1.06
N ILE A 108 7.81 -10.99 1.03
CA ILE A 108 6.36 -11.04 1.24
C ILE A 108 6.01 -10.56 2.66
N VAL A 109 6.73 -11.01 3.67
CA VAL A 109 6.54 -10.58 5.06
C VAL A 109 6.79 -9.08 5.22
N LEU A 110 7.89 -8.57 4.69
CA LEU A 110 8.21 -7.13 4.74
C LEU A 110 7.17 -6.29 4.01
N TRP A 111 6.72 -6.74 2.86
CA TRP A 111 5.66 -6.07 2.11
C TRP A 111 4.33 -6.08 2.88
N GLY A 112 3.95 -7.22 3.47
CA GLY A 112 2.74 -7.33 4.28
C GLY A 112 2.75 -6.39 5.48
N VAL A 113 3.83 -6.38 6.25
CA VAL A 113 4.00 -5.44 7.38
C VAL A 113 4.01 -4.01 6.87
N GLY A 114 4.72 -3.75 5.78
CA GLY A 114 4.77 -2.42 5.15
C GLY A 114 3.42 -1.91 4.65
N ALA A 115 2.54 -2.81 4.20
CA ALA A 115 1.19 -2.45 3.75
C ALA A 115 0.18 -2.27 4.89
N SER A 116 0.52 -2.70 6.11
CA SER A 116 -0.45 -2.87 7.20
C SER A 116 -1.09 -1.58 7.70
N LEU A 117 -0.35 -0.49 7.76
CA LEU A 117 -0.74 0.73 8.50
C LEU A 117 -1.03 1.93 7.60
N GLY A 118 -0.60 1.90 6.35
CA GLY A 118 -0.65 3.08 5.49
C GLY A 118 -2.05 3.64 5.30
N PHE A 119 -2.99 2.82 4.88
CA PHE A 119 -4.37 3.24 4.66
C PHE A 119 -5.04 3.69 5.98
N PRO A 120 -5.05 2.88 7.06
CA PRO A 120 -5.66 3.31 8.33
C PRO A 120 -5.05 4.58 8.91
N VAL A 121 -3.74 4.72 8.89
CA VAL A 121 -3.04 5.89 9.42
C VAL A 121 -3.32 7.13 8.58
N GLY A 122 -3.33 6.99 7.25
CA GLY A 122 -3.67 8.08 6.35
C GLY A 122 -5.10 8.58 6.55
N MET A 123 -6.04 7.68 6.74
CA MET A 123 -7.43 8.03 7.03
C MET A 123 -7.56 8.73 8.39
N SER A 124 -6.86 8.25 9.41
CA SER A 124 -6.81 8.89 10.73
C SER A 124 -6.25 10.32 10.64
N ALA A 125 -5.21 10.52 9.85
CA ALA A 125 -4.62 11.84 9.62
C ALA A 125 -5.61 12.82 8.98
N ALA A 126 -6.44 12.36 8.06
CA ALA A 126 -7.49 13.18 7.45
C ALA A 126 -8.56 13.63 8.45
N ALA A 127 -8.72 12.89 9.54
CA ALA A 127 -9.71 13.15 10.59
C ALA A 127 -9.20 13.97 11.77
N ASP A 128 -7.99 14.50 11.72
CA ASP A 128 -7.37 15.22 12.86
C ASP A 128 -8.14 16.48 13.29
N ASP A 129 -8.78 17.18 12.36
CA ASP A 129 -9.63 18.32 12.66
C ASP A 129 -11.10 17.86 12.71
N PRO A 130 -11.72 17.78 13.90
CA PRO A 130 -13.09 17.26 14.02
C PRO A 130 -14.13 18.01 13.20
N VAL A 131 -13.94 19.30 12.98
CA VAL A 131 -14.89 20.14 12.22
C VAL A 131 -14.82 19.81 10.72
N ARG A 132 -13.62 19.59 10.20
CA ARG A 132 -13.36 19.35 8.78
C ARG A 132 -13.21 17.88 8.44
N ALA A 133 -13.14 17.00 9.43
CA ALA A 133 -12.93 15.57 9.26
C ALA A 133 -13.89 14.93 8.25
N PRO A 134 -15.21 15.11 8.29
CA PRO A 134 -16.12 14.46 7.35
C PRO A 134 -15.78 14.78 5.88
N ALA A 135 -15.49 16.06 5.59
CA ALA A 135 -15.16 16.48 4.23
C ALA A 135 -13.78 15.98 3.78
N ARG A 136 -12.77 16.07 4.64
CA ARG A 136 -11.40 15.62 4.34
C ARG A 136 -11.32 14.11 4.20
N VAL A 137 -11.94 13.36 5.09
CA VAL A 137 -12.02 11.89 5.02
C VAL A 137 -12.72 11.47 3.72
N SER A 138 -13.78 12.15 3.33
CA SER A 138 -14.47 11.87 2.06
C SER A 138 -13.55 12.05 0.85
N VAL A 139 -12.76 13.12 0.80
CA VAL A 139 -11.79 13.36 -0.29
C VAL A 139 -10.69 12.31 -0.28
N VAL A 140 -10.05 12.10 0.84
CA VAL A 140 -8.93 11.16 0.98
C VAL A 140 -9.38 9.73 0.68
N SER A 141 -10.53 9.30 1.19
CA SER A 141 -11.07 7.98 0.89
C SER A 141 -11.46 7.81 -0.57
N THR A 142 -12.04 8.83 -1.19
CA THR A 142 -12.39 8.78 -2.62
C THR A 142 -11.14 8.59 -3.46
N ILE A 143 -10.10 9.37 -3.23
CA ILE A 143 -8.82 9.22 -3.94
C ILE A 143 -8.19 7.85 -3.63
N GLY A 144 -8.14 7.46 -2.37
CA GLY A 144 -7.54 6.18 -1.95
C GLY A 144 -8.25 4.98 -2.55
N TYR A 145 -9.56 4.95 -2.54
CA TYR A 145 -10.33 3.84 -3.10
C TYR A 145 -10.23 3.73 -4.62
N THR A 146 -9.87 4.79 -5.34
CA THR A 146 -9.59 4.67 -6.78
C THR A 146 -8.44 3.72 -7.06
N ALA A 147 -7.51 3.52 -6.11
CA ALA A 147 -6.43 2.54 -6.25
C ALA A 147 -6.96 1.11 -6.37
N PHE A 148 -8.00 0.75 -5.64
CA PHE A 148 -8.61 -0.58 -5.71
C PHE A 148 -9.38 -0.81 -7.00
N LEU A 149 -9.88 0.25 -7.62
CA LEU A 149 -10.60 0.17 -8.90
C LEU A 149 -9.66 0.21 -10.10
N THR A 150 -8.67 1.09 -10.07
CA THR A 150 -7.77 1.34 -11.20
C THR A 150 -6.49 0.51 -11.13
N GLY A 151 -6.08 0.08 -9.93
CA GLY A 151 -4.86 -0.69 -9.71
C GLY A 151 -4.81 -1.99 -10.51
N PRO A 152 -5.82 -2.88 -10.37
CA PRO A 152 -5.82 -4.14 -11.10
C PRO A 152 -5.66 -3.98 -12.62
N PRO A 153 -6.45 -3.15 -13.32
CA PRO A 153 -6.28 -2.98 -14.75
C PRO A 153 -4.96 -2.32 -15.14
N VAL A 154 -4.45 -1.37 -14.34
CA VAL A 154 -3.14 -0.74 -14.61
C VAL A 154 -2.02 -1.75 -14.50
N LEU A 155 -2.00 -2.55 -13.43
CA LEU A 155 -1.02 -3.62 -13.25
C LEU A 155 -1.16 -4.71 -14.31
N GLY A 156 -2.38 -5.06 -14.71
CA GLY A 156 -2.62 -5.97 -15.79
C GLY A 156 -2.04 -5.48 -17.11
N PHE A 157 -2.26 -4.22 -17.45
CA PHE A 157 -1.73 -3.59 -18.65
C PHE A 157 -0.19 -3.57 -18.65
N ILE A 158 0.44 -3.24 -17.53
CA ILE A 158 1.90 -3.28 -17.39
C ILE A 158 2.38 -4.73 -17.43
N GLY A 159 1.68 -5.63 -16.75
CA GLY A 159 2.00 -7.06 -16.69
C GLY A 159 1.99 -7.73 -18.06
N ASP A 160 1.11 -7.33 -18.97
CA ASP A 160 1.07 -7.83 -20.34
C ASP A 160 2.35 -7.52 -21.12
N ARG A 161 3.09 -6.50 -20.71
CA ARG A 161 4.32 -6.06 -21.38
C ARG A 161 5.60 -6.55 -20.71
N VAL A 162 5.62 -6.57 -19.37
CA VAL A 162 6.83 -6.88 -18.60
C VAL A 162 6.69 -8.12 -17.70
N GLY A 163 5.52 -8.73 -17.69
CA GLY A 163 5.16 -9.82 -16.80
C GLY A 163 4.56 -9.31 -15.47
N ALA A 164 3.70 -10.13 -14.86
CA ALA A 164 3.00 -9.77 -13.63
C ALA A 164 3.98 -9.48 -12.48
N LEU A 165 5.06 -10.26 -12.37
CA LEU A 165 6.06 -10.08 -11.33
C LEU A 165 6.75 -8.71 -11.42
N HIS A 166 7.25 -8.33 -12.60
CA HIS A 166 7.91 -7.04 -12.78
C HIS A 166 6.95 -5.85 -12.71
N ALA A 167 5.66 -6.05 -13.02
CA ALA A 167 4.64 -5.02 -12.85
C ALA A 167 4.50 -4.57 -11.38
N LEU A 168 4.81 -5.44 -10.42
CA LEU A 168 4.80 -5.10 -8.99
C LEU A 168 5.81 -4.00 -8.63
N LEU A 169 6.85 -3.79 -9.44
CA LEU A 169 7.81 -2.71 -9.22
C LEU A 169 7.17 -1.31 -9.23
N LEU A 170 6.00 -1.17 -9.86
CA LEU A 170 5.23 0.08 -9.80
C LEU A 170 4.97 0.51 -8.35
N ILE A 171 4.76 -0.44 -7.44
CA ILE A 171 4.55 -0.16 -6.02
C ILE A 171 5.76 0.55 -5.43
N SER A 172 6.96 -0.02 -5.60
CA SER A 172 8.20 0.58 -5.08
C SER A 172 8.46 1.96 -5.68
N ILE A 173 8.17 2.13 -6.97
CA ILE A 173 8.32 3.40 -7.66
C ILE A 173 7.36 4.46 -7.08
N LEU A 174 6.09 4.12 -6.87
CA LEU A 174 5.08 5.05 -6.37
C LEU A 174 5.27 5.40 -4.88
N LEU A 175 5.89 4.50 -4.11
CA LEU A 175 6.18 4.78 -2.70
C LEU A 175 7.25 5.87 -2.51
N ILE A 176 8.10 6.12 -3.50
CA ILE A 176 9.10 7.20 -3.44
C ILE A 176 8.41 8.57 -3.34
N PRO A 177 7.56 8.99 -4.29
CA PRO A 177 6.85 10.26 -4.14
C PRO A 177 5.87 10.25 -2.97
N ALA A 178 5.27 9.11 -2.63
CA ALA A 178 4.38 9.01 -1.47
C ALA A 178 5.11 9.34 -0.16
N ALA A 179 6.36 8.93 -0.01
CA ALA A 179 7.16 9.25 1.17
C ALA A 179 7.40 10.77 1.33
N LEU A 180 7.43 11.51 0.23
CA LEU A 180 7.55 12.96 0.25
C LEU A 180 6.26 13.67 0.68
N LEU A 181 5.12 12.96 0.66
CA LEU A 181 3.80 13.49 1.00
C LEU A 181 3.42 13.24 2.46
N VAL A 182 4.27 12.57 3.24
CA VAL A 182 4.03 12.32 4.66
C VAL A 182 4.03 13.66 5.39
N PRO A 183 2.91 13.98 6.12
CA PRO A 183 2.77 15.26 6.81
C PRO A 183 3.66 15.39 8.04
#